data_34471abaeaeabcf0183071cad26f85d0
#
_entry.id   34471abaeaeabcf0183071cad26f85d0
#
_cell.length_a   1.000
_cell.length_b   1.000
_cell.length_c   1.000
_cell.angle_alpha   90.00
_cell.angle_beta   90.00
_cell.angle_gamma   90.00
#
_symmetry.space_group_name_H-M   'P 1'
#
loop_
_entity.id
_entity.type
_entity.pdbx_description
1 polymer ?
#
loop_
_entity_poly.entity_id
_entity_poly.type
_entity_poly.pdbx_seq_one_letter_code
_entity_poly.pdbx_strand_id
1 'polypeptide(L)'
;MTNEAIIIGWINKGKPADCGETMKNQLMIHKLEELGVKCRCVDFKNWRRHPWVFLQLIWNLVIHKKDTIIFSTSTVNVYPMMKLMKKVKWKQPTIHWVIGGTLGEKVKNGIFDKDIIGYMDWTIVESNLMVQQLTDCGVKNVFQLPNF
;
A
#
# COMPACT_ATOMS: atom_id res chain seq x y z
N MET A 1 -8.17 13.44 11.93
CA MET A 1 -7.45 12.81 10.80
C MET A 1 -7.02 13.92 9.86
N THR A 2 -5.79 13.91 9.46
CA THR A 2 -5.30 14.81 8.41
C THR A 2 -5.85 14.32 7.07
N ASN A 3 -6.38 15.21 6.23
CA ASN A 3 -6.80 14.88 4.86
C ASN A 3 -5.58 14.79 3.93
N GLU A 4 -4.49 14.17 4.42
CA GLU A 4 -3.25 14.01 3.67
C GLU A 4 -2.79 12.56 3.69
N ALA A 5 -2.30 12.05 2.56
CA ALA A 5 -1.84 10.68 2.40
C ALA A 5 -0.48 10.61 1.71
N ILE A 6 0.38 9.68 2.15
CA ILE A 6 1.63 9.31 1.48
C ILE A 6 1.37 8.02 0.71
N ILE A 7 1.39 8.10 -0.60
CA ILE A 7 1.11 6.95 -1.48
C ILE A 7 2.43 6.38 -1.99
N ILE A 8 2.67 5.12 -1.69
CA ILE A 8 3.89 4.39 -2.00
C ILE A 8 3.54 3.26 -2.98
N GLY A 9 4.07 3.31 -4.18
CA GLY A 9 3.80 2.30 -5.21
C GLY A 9 4.40 2.65 -6.57
N TRP A 10 3.98 1.93 -7.60
CA TRP A 10 4.33 2.22 -8.98
C TRP A 10 3.28 3.15 -9.57
N ILE A 11 3.62 4.42 -9.72
CA ILE A 11 2.67 5.48 -10.09
C ILE A 11 2.89 5.97 -11.51
N ASN A 12 4.15 6.03 -11.94
CA ASN A 12 4.57 6.65 -13.21
C ASN A 12 4.16 8.13 -13.28
N LYS A 13 4.45 8.85 -12.18
CA LYS A 13 4.02 10.24 -11.99
C LYS A 13 4.41 11.14 -13.16
N GLY A 14 3.45 11.91 -13.66
CA GLY A 14 3.65 12.86 -14.77
C GLY A 14 3.72 12.21 -16.15
N LYS A 15 3.45 10.91 -16.25
CA LYS A 15 3.41 10.15 -17.52
C LYS A 15 2.12 9.34 -17.59
N PRO A 16 1.67 8.95 -18.81
CA PRO A 16 0.55 8.04 -18.95
C PRO A 16 0.81 6.69 -18.25
N ALA A 17 -0.25 6.07 -17.77
CA ALA A 17 -0.16 4.72 -17.23
C ALA A 17 0.29 3.75 -18.33
N ASP A 18 1.20 2.83 -17.97
CA ASP A 18 1.79 1.87 -18.91
C ASP A 18 1.61 0.42 -18.47
N CYS A 19 0.98 0.20 -17.31
CA CYS A 19 0.58 -1.12 -16.82
C CYS A 19 -0.63 -0.99 -15.88
N GLY A 20 -1.24 -2.14 -15.55
CA GLY A 20 -2.42 -2.17 -14.67
C GLY A 20 -2.19 -1.55 -13.28
N GLU A 21 -0.99 -1.74 -12.70
CA GLU A 21 -0.65 -1.15 -11.40
C GLU A 21 -0.60 0.38 -11.46
N THR A 22 0.10 0.94 -12.46
CA THR A 22 0.19 2.39 -12.62
C THR A 22 -1.17 3.02 -12.93
N MET A 23 -2.01 2.35 -13.73
CA MET A 23 -3.37 2.80 -14.02
C MET A 23 -4.22 2.87 -12.75
N LYS A 24 -4.24 1.80 -11.95
CA LYS A 24 -4.99 1.77 -10.68
C LYS A 24 -4.51 2.85 -9.73
N ASN A 25 -3.20 3.02 -9.59
CA ASN A 25 -2.62 4.02 -8.70
C ASN A 25 -2.98 5.44 -9.14
N GLN A 26 -2.91 5.75 -10.44
CA GLN A 26 -3.28 7.07 -10.94
C GLN A 26 -4.77 7.36 -10.74
N LEU A 27 -5.64 6.37 -10.99
CA LEU A 27 -7.09 6.50 -10.74
C LEU A 27 -7.39 6.69 -9.25
N MET A 28 -6.76 5.90 -8.38
CA MET A 28 -6.92 6.03 -6.92
C MET A 28 -6.50 7.43 -6.45
N ILE A 29 -5.33 7.90 -6.87
CA ILE A 29 -4.84 9.23 -6.51
C ILE A 29 -5.83 10.30 -6.96
N HIS A 30 -6.26 10.25 -8.22
CA HIS A 30 -7.24 11.19 -8.76
C HIS A 30 -8.54 11.21 -7.94
N LYS A 31 -9.07 10.03 -7.59
CA LYS A 31 -10.27 9.93 -6.75
C LYS A 31 -10.08 10.46 -5.33
N LEU A 32 -8.93 10.20 -4.71
CA LEU A 32 -8.61 10.76 -3.40
C LEU A 32 -8.51 12.29 -3.45
N GLU A 33 -7.89 12.84 -4.48
CA GLU A 33 -7.77 14.28 -4.68
C GLU A 33 -9.13 14.94 -4.95
N GLU A 34 -10.03 14.30 -5.73
CA GLU A 34 -11.41 14.74 -5.89
C GLU A 34 -12.18 14.80 -4.55
N LEU A 35 -11.86 13.90 -3.62
CA LEU A 35 -12.43 13.87 -2.27
C LEU A 35 -11.74 14.85 -1.29
N GLY A 36 -10.82 15.67 -1.77
CA GLY A 36 -10.10 16.66 -0.96
C GLY A 36 -8.94 16.09 -0.15
N VAL A 37 -8.45 14.88 -0.47
CA VAL A 37 -7.26 14.30 0.14
C VAL A 37 -6.03 14.77 -0.61
N LYS A 38 -5.07 15.38 0.08
CA LYS A 38 -3.80 15.77 -0.50
C LYS A 38 -2.86 14.56 -0.59
N CYS A 39 -2.51 14.17 -1.80
CA CYS A 39 -1.70 12.99 -2.07
C CYS A 39 -0.21 13.34 -2.29
N ARG A 40 0.67 12.77 -1.45
CA ARG A 40 2.13 12.82 -1.60
C ARG A 40 2.59 11.49 -2.19
N CYS A 41 3.03 11.52 -3.43
CA CYS A 41 3.39 10.30 -4.15
C CYS A 41 4.87 9.98 -4.01
N VAL A 42 5.19 8.77 -3.56
CA VAL A 42 6.54 8.20 -3.58
C VAL A 42 6.54 7.09 -4.63
N ASP A 43 7.05 7.42 -5.82
CA ASP A 43 6.97 6.55 -7.01
C ASP A 43 8.17 5.62 -7.09
N PHE A 44 7.98 4.34 -6.77
CA PHE A 44 9.01 3.30 -6.83
C PHE A 44 9.19 2.70 -8.23
N LYS A 45 8.44 3.18 -9.23
CA LYS A 45 8.66 2.73 -10.59
C LYS A 45 10.06 3.17 -11.05
N ASN A 46 10.82 2.20 -11.57
CA ASN A 46 12.20 2.43 -11.99
C ASN A 46 13.16 2.93 -10.88
N TRP A 47 12.91 2.56 -9.62
CA TRP A 47 13.73 2.96 -8.47
C TRP A 47 15.24 2.69 -8.65
N ARG A 48 15.60 1.66 -9.42
CA ARG A 48 17.01 1.33 -9.74
C ARG A 48 17.71 2.45 -10.54
N ARG A 49 16.95 3.21 -11.35
CA ARG A 49 17.46 4.37 -12.09
C ARG A 49 17.34 5.67 -11.29
N HIS A 50 16.48 5.69 -10.27
CA HIS A 50 16.17 6.86 -9.45
C HIS A 50 16.25 6.52 -7.96
N PRO A 51 17.46 6.20 -7.42
CA PRO A 51 17.60 5.78 -6.01
C PRO A 51 17.22 6.87 -5.01
N TRP A 52 17.10 8.11 -5.43
CA TRP A 52 16.63 9.25 -4.63
C TRP A 52 15.21 9.03 -4.06
N VAL A 53 14.44 8.12 -4.61
CA VAL A 53 13.11 7.75 -4.09
C VAL A 53 13.17 7.28 -2.64
N PHE A 54 14.25 6.63 -2.22
CA PHE A 54 14.43 6.21 -0.82
C PHE A 54 14.61 7.41 0.11
N LEU A 55 15.36 8.43 -0.30
CA LEU A 55 15.48 9.67 0.47
C LEU A 55 14.14 10.42 0.53
N GLN A 56 13.41 10.46 -0.59
CA GLN A 56 12.06 11.02 -0.63
C GLN A 56 11.11 10.27 0.30
N LEU A 57 11.18 8.95 0.35
CA LEU A 57 10.39 8.14 1.27
C LEU A 57 10.70 8.50 2.72
N ILE A 58 11.98 8.46 3.11
CA ILE A 58 12.41 8.78 4.48
C ILE A 58 11.97 10.20 4.85
N TRP A 59 12.17 11.16 3.97
CA TRP A 59 11.76 12.55 4.18
C TRP A 59 10.26 12.66 4.45
N ASN A 60 9.42 12.04 3.60
CA ASN A 60 7.97 12.05 3.78
C ASN A 60 7.55 11.40 5.11
N LEU A 61 8.14 10.25 5.47
CA LEU A 61 7.81 9.56 6.71
C LEU A 61 8.23 10.34 7.96
N VAL A 62 9.34 11.08 7.90
CA VAL A 62 9.83 11.86 9.04
C VAL A 62 9.08 13.17 9.20
N ILE A 63 8.82 13.89 8.11
CA ILE A 63 8.19 15.21 8.14
C ILE A 63 6.66 15.11 8.28
N HIS A 64 6.05 14.12 7.61
CA HIS A 64 4.60 13.97 7.52
C HIS A 64 4.07 12.82 8.41
N LYS A 65 4.49 12.79 9.67
CA LYS A 65 4.15 11.73 10.64
C LYS A 65 2.67 11.55 10.95
N LYS A 66 1.83 12.52 10.57
CA LYS A 66 0.38 12.48 10.82
C LYS A 66 -0.41 12.02 9.60
N ASP A 67 0.24 11.94 8.43
CA ASP A 67 -0.42 11.54 7.19
C ASP A 67 -0.66 10.03 7.19
N THR A 68 -1.69 9.58 6.50
CA THR A 68 -1.94 8.15 6.32
C THR A 68 -0.99 7.59 5.26
N ILE A 69 -0.29 6.50 5.57
CA ILE A 69 0.54 5.78 4.60
C ILE A 69 -0.34 4.80 3.83
N ILE A 70 -0.29 4.86 2.50
CA ILE A 70 -0.98 3.91 1.61
C ILE A 70 0.08 3.16 0.79
N PHE A 71 0.25 1.88 1.08
CA PHE A 71 1.03 0.98 0.23
C PHE A 71 0.14 0.48 -0.90
N SER A 72 0.35 0.96 -2.11
CA SER A 72 -0.44 0.56 -3.27
C SER A 72 0.45 -0.09 -4.32
N THR A 73 0.81 -1.33 -4.06
CA THR A 73 1.65 -2.16 -4.94
C THR A 73 1.51 -3.64 -4.56
N SER A 74 2.17 -4.51 -5.31
CA SER A 74 2.28 -5.92 -4.95
C SER A 74 2.93 -6.09 -3.57
N THR A 75 2.36 -6.96 -2.74
CA THR A 75 2.82 -7.22 -1.36
C THR A 75 4.31 -7.58 -1.30
N VAL A 76 4.83 -8.31 -2.27
CA VAL A 76 6.26 -8.68 -2.35
C VAL A 76 7.17 -7.44 -2.26
N ASN A 77 6.77 -6.33 -2.89
CA ASN A 77 7.59 -5.12 -2.94
C ASN A 77 7.64 -4.38 -1.61
N VAL A 78 6.55 -4.42 -0.83
CA VAL A 78 6.42 -3.65 0.44
C VAL A 78 6.56 -4.51 1.69
N TYR A 79 6.55 -5.82 1.57
CA TYR A 79 6.62 -6.72 2.71
C TYR A 79 7.85 -6.49 3.63
N PRO A 80 9.07 -6.24 3.11
CA PRO A 80 10.21 -5.92 3.97
C PRO A 80 9.98 -4.65 4.80
N MET A 81 9.33 -3.65 4.23
CA MET A 81 9.00 -2.41 4.93
C MET A 81 7.92 -2.64 5.99
N MET A 82 6.88 -3.41 5.68
CA MET A 82 5.83 -3.80 6.64
C MET A 82 6.44 -4.56 7.84
N LYS A 83 7.37 -5.47 7.56
CA LYS A 83 8.11 -6.21 8.58
C LYS A 83 8.93 -5.28 9.49
N LEU A 84 9.61 -4.28 8.91
CA LEU A 84 10.35 -3.28 9.67
C LEU A 84 9.40 -2.43 10.52
N MET A 85 8.28 -1.97 9.96
CA MET A 85 7.28 -1.16 10.68
C MET A 85 6.73 -1.90 11.90
N LYS A 86 6.39 -3.18 11.75
CA LYS A 86 5.98 -4.02 12.88
C LYS A 86 7.09 -4.12 13.93
N LYS A 87 8.35 -4.37 13.51
CA LYS A 87 9.50 -4.50 14.41
C LYS A 87 9.74 -3.24 15.24
N VAL A 88 9.63 -2.06 14.64
CA VAL A 88 9.83 -0.76 15.31
C VAL A 88 8.56 -0.22 15.96
N LYS A 89 7.45 -0.96 15.91
CA LYS A 89 6.14 -0.57 16.43
C LYS A 89 5.67 0.78 15.87
N TRP A 90 5.72 0.90 14.55
CA TRP A 90 5.34 2.12 13.84
C TRP A 90 3.87 2.47 14.09
N LYS A 91 3.58 3.71 14.44
CA LYS A 91 2.24 4.15 14.89
C LYS A 91 1.48 5.01 13.89
N GLN A 92 2.12 5.39 12.79
CA GLN A 92 1.45 6.18 11.75
C GLN A 92 0.36 5.33 11.09
N PRO A 93 -0.84 5.86 10.82
CA PRO A 93 -1.90 5.10 10.16
C PRO A 93 -1.45 4.51 8.82
N THR A 94 -1.70 3.23 8.62
CA THR A 94 -1.23 2.48 7.46
C THR A 94 -2.33 1.71 6.76
N ILE A 95 -2.41 1.86 5.45
CA ILE A 95 -3.31 1.10 4.58
C ILE A 95 -2.46 0.28 3.61
N HIS A 96 -2.71 -1.01 3.54
CA HIS A 96 -2.18 -1.88 2.51
C HIS A 96 -3.24 -2.09 1.44
N TRP A 97 -3.15 -1.35 0.35
CA TRP A 97 -3.99 -1.54 -0.82
C TRP A 97 -3.30 -2.53 -1.76
N VAL A 98 -3.77 -3.76 -1.71
CA VAL A 98 -3.14 -4.88 -2.42
C VAL A 98 -3.39 -4.79 -3.92
N ILE A 99 -2.32 -4.81 -4.70
CA ILE A 99 -2.40 -4.99 -6.14
C ILE A 99 -1.97 -6.42 -6.47
N GLY A 100 -2.86 -7.17 -7.10
CA GLY A 100 -2.69 -8.57 -7.44
C GLY A 100 -3.49 -9.54 -6.57
N GLY A 101 -3.87 -10.66 -7.16
CA GLY A 101 -4.87 -11.60 -6.62
C GLY A 101 -4.35 -12.73 -5.72
N THR A 102 -3.08 -12.74 -5.33
CA THR A 102 -2.44 -13.92 -4.69
C THR A 102 -2.10 -13.75 -3.21
N LEU A 103 -2.43 -12.62 -2.59
CA LEU A 103 -2.06 -12.37 -1.19
C LEU A 103 -2.64 -13.41 -0.24
N GLY A 104 -3.95 -13.69 -0.35
CA GLY A 104 -4.63 -14.64 0.53
C GLY A 104 -4.02 -16.04 0.48
N GLU A 105 -3.75 -16.52 -0.73
CA GLU A 105 -3.08 -17.81 -0.95
C GLU A 105 -1.66 -17.83 -0.35
N LYS A 106 -0.88 -16.77 -0.56
CA LYS A 106 0.48 -16.67 -0.02
C LYS A 106 0.53 -16.62 1.50
N VAL A 107 -0.45 -15.98 2.13
CA VAL A 107 -0.58 -15.99 3.61
C VAL A 107 -0.99 -17.38 4.07
N LYS A 108 -1.97 -18.02 3.42
CA LYS A 108 -2.38 -19.39 3.74
C LYS A 108 -1.24 -20.40 3.64
N ASN A 109 -0.36 -20.24 2.65
CA ASN A 109 0.79 -21.12 2.44
C ASN A 109 2.04 -20.72 3.29
N GLY A 110 1.91 -19.72 4.17
CA GLY A 110 3.01 -19.29 5.05
C GLY A 110 4.14 -18.53 4.36
N ILE A 111 3.96 -18.10 3.11
CA ILE A 111 4.94 -17.27 2.38
C ILE A 111 5.02 -15.87 3.00
N PHE A 112 3.86 -15.33 3.40
CA PHE A 112 3.76 -14.10 4.16
C PHE A 112 3.19 -14.38 5.54
N ASP A 113 3.81 -13.82 6.56
CA ASP A 113 3.33 -13.90 7.94
C ASP A 113 2.06 -13.07 8.10
N LYS A 114 0.98 -13.73 8.54
CA LYS A 114 -0.31 -13.10 8.82
C LYS A 114 -0.22 -11.94 9.81
N ASP A 115 0.70 -12.05 10.78
CA ASP A 115 0.85 -11.03 11.83
C ASP A 115 1.56 -9.78 11.31
N ILE A 116 2.30 -9.87 10.21
CA ILE A 116 2.89 -8.73 9.52
C ILE A 116 1.83 -8.03 8.67
N ILE A 117 1.04 -8.81 7.92
CA ILE A 117 -0.08 -8.26 7.15
C ILE A 117 -1.11 -7.62 8.08
N GLY A 118 -1.48 -8.31 9.16
CA GLY A 118 -2.44 -7.83 10.17
C GLY A 118 -1.92 -6.67 11.04
N TYR A 119 -0.67 -6.29 10.92
CA TYR A 119 -0.12 -5.09 11.58
C TYR A 119 -0.56 -3.80 10.90
N MET A 120 -0.93 -3.85 9.63
CA MET A 120 -1.51 -2.70 8.93
C MET A 120 -2.90 -2.39 9.51
N ASP A 121 -3.25 -1.11 9.64
CA ASP A 121 -4.56 -0.71 10.16
C ASP A 121 -5.69 -1.20 9.24
N TRP A 122 -5.45 -1.19 7.94
CA TRP A 122 -6.40 -1.65 6.92
C TRP A 122 -5.68 -2.40 5.80
N THR A 123 -6.28 -3.51 5.37
CA THR A 123 -5.87 -4.24 4.16
C THR A 123 -7.03 -4.23 3.18
N ILE A 124 -6.85 -3.61 2.02
CA ILE A 124 -7.85 -3.50 0.96
C ILE A 124 -7.49 -4.48 -0.15
N VAL A 125 -8.43 -5.33 -0.53
CA VAL A 125 -8.26 -6.36 -1.56
C VAL A 125 -9.38 -6.28 -2.60
N GLU A 126 -9.15 -6.84 -3.78
CA GLU A 126 -10.06 -6.71 -4.92
C GLU A 126 -11.19 -7.76 -4.93
N SER A 127 -11.03 -8.89 -4.25
CA SER A 127 -11.98 -10.00 -4.32
C SER A 127 -12.47 -10.52 -2.96
N ASN A 128 -13.71 -10.99 -2.92
CA ASN A 128 -14.28 -11.66 -1.75
C ASN A 128 -13.47 -12.89 -1.36
N LEU A 129 -12.93 -13.63 -2.34
CA LEU A 129 -12.10 -14.80 -2.07
C LEU A 129 -10.86 -14.43 -1.24
N MET A 130 -10.18 -13.32 -1.57
CA MET A 130 -9.04 -12.85 -0.78
C MET A 130 -9.47 -12.40 0.62
N VAL A 131 -10.64 -11.73 0.76
CA VAL A 131 -11.17 -11.37 2.08
C VAL A 131 -11.35 -12.63 2.91
N GLN A 132 -12.00 -13.64 2.38
CA GLN A 132 -12.24 -14.90 3.07
C GLN A 132 -10.93 -15.58 3.45
N GLN A 133 -10.00 -15.76 2.51
CA GLN A 133 -8.71 -16.39 2.76
C GLN A 133 -7.91 -15.71 3.87
N LEU A 134 -7.84 -14.37 3.85
CA LEU A 134 -7.14 -13.60 4.86
C LEU A 134 -7.83 -13.67 6.22
N THR A 135 -9.16 -13.58 6.25
CA THR A 135 -9.95 -13.68 7.48
C THR A 135 -9.83 -15.07 8.11
N ASP A 136 -9.87 -16.12 7.30
CA ASP A 136 -9.68 -17.52 7.75
C ASP A 136 -8.28 -17.74 8.35
N CYS A 137 -7.27 -17.01 7.84
CA CYS A 137 -5.92 -17.01 8.43
C CYS A 137 -5.81 -16.16 9.71
N GLY A 138 -6.86 -15.43 10.09
CA GLY A 138 -6.89 -14.58 11.28
C GLY A 138 -6.40 -13.15 11.05
N VAL A 139 -6.26 -12.71 9.80
CA VAL A 139 -6.00 -11.29 9.48
C VAL A 139 -7.28 -10.50 9.71
N LYS A 140 -7.21 -9.48 10.54
CA LYS A 140 -8.32 -8.56 10.84
C LYS A 140 -8.24 -7.33 9.92
N ASN A 141 -9.31 -6.54 9.89
CA ASN A 141 -9.36 -5.27 9.15
C ASN A 141 -9.11 -5.44 7.64
N VAL A 142 -9.68 -6.47 7.04
CA VAL A 142 -9.64 -6.74 5.60
C VAL A 142 -10.94 -6.26 4.97
N PHE A 143 -10.84 -5.46 3.91
CA PHE A 143 -11.97 -4.90 3.17
C PHE A 143 -11.85 -5.23 1.69
N GLN A 144 -13.00 -5.49 1.10
CA GLN A 144 -13.08 -5.57 -0.35
C GLN A 144 -13.33 -4.19 -0.95
N LEU A 145 -12.52 -3.82 -1.93
CA LEU A 145 -12.83 -2.76 -2.88
C LEU A 145 -12.71 -3.34 -4.29
N PRO A 146 -13.84 -3.55 -4.98
CA PRO A 146 -13.82 -4.08 -6.34
C PRO A 146 -13.02 -3.18 -7.28
N ASN A 147 -12.49 -3.77 -8.35
CA ASN A 147 -11.85 -3.00 -9.41
C ASN A 147 -12.83 -1.98 -10.00
N PHE A 148 -12.38 -0.77 -10.15
CA PHE A 148 -13.11 0.33 -10.81
C PHE A 148 -12.54 0.62 -12.18
#